data_1abfe095b8581b5a4f49950352143ea8
#
_entry.id   1abfe095b8581b5a4f49950352143ea8
#
_cell.length_a   1.000
_cell.length_b   1.000
_cell.length_c   1.000
_cell.angle_alpha   90.00
_cell.angle_beta   90.00
_cell.angle_gamma   90.00
#
_symmetry.space_group_name_H-M   'P 1'
#
loop_
_entity.id
_entity.type
_entity.pdbx_description
1 polymer ?
#
loop_
_entity_poly.entity_id
_entity_poly.type
_entity_poly.pdbx_seq_one_letter_code
_entity_poly.pdbx_strand_id
1 'polypeptide(L)'
;TFHEYGHFWVARKCGVKVEKFSIGFGKPLLRWRGKKKVFGSTTKLSTETQTADFDNDEEEGTEFVIAALPLGGYVKMLGEQDSDIPENQKQFAFNHKTLSQRAAIVAAGPAANFLLAILLYWVMFMNGVSDFAPIVGNIENTSLAGFAGMEYGDEIIAVDNKETRTWQEVRKQLLDRLGESG
;
A
#
# COMPACT_ATOMS: atom_id res chain seq x y z
N THR A 1 4.74 5.29 0.33
CA THR A 1 5.70 4.75 -0.68
C THR A 1 5.04 3.82 -1.69
N PHE A 2 4.19 2.87 -1.23
CA PHE A 2 3.47 1.94 -2.14
C PHE A 2 2.46 2.68 -3.02
N HIS A 3 1.78 3.65 -2.46
CA HIS A 3 0.91 4.59 -3.16
C HIS A 3 1.63 5.27 -4.32
N GLU A 4 2.79 5.87 -4.04
CA GLU A 4 3.62 6.57 -5.03
C GLU A 4 4.12 5.61 -6.12
N TYR A 5 4.45 4.37 -5.74
CA TYR A 5 4.84 3.36 -6.70
C TYR A 5 3.71 3.02 -7.68
N GLY A 6 2.45 3.04 -7.22
CA GLY A 6 1.28 2.89 -8.08
C GLY A 6 1.22 3.95 -9.17
N HIS A 7 1.33 5.23 -8.80
CA HIS A 7 1.39 6.34 -9.75
C HIS A 7 2.56 6.20 -10.72
N PHE A 8 3.74 5.93 -10.20
CA PHE A 8 4.96 5.74 -11.00
C PHE A 8 4.81 4.65 -12.06
N TRP A 9 4.29 3.49 -11.68
CA TRP A 9 4.18 2.34 -12.55
C TRP A 9 3.18 2.59 -13.69
N VAL A 10 1.99 3.14 -13.36
CA VAL A 10 0.96 3.43 -14.37
C VAL A 10 1.36 4.61 -15.26
N ALA A 11 1.98 5.66 -14.70
CA ALA A 11 2.51 6.77 -15.48
C ALA A 11 3.49 6.29 -16.56
N ARG A 12 4.42 5.43 -16.21
CA ARG A 12 5.36 4.84 -17.17
C ARG A 12 4.67 3.99 -18.24
N LYS A 13 3.65 3.21 -17.86
CA LYS A 13 2.86 2.43 -18.84
C LYS A 13 2.07 3.32 -19.79
N CYS A 14 1.58 4.47 -19.33
CA CYS A 14 0.91 5.47 -20.16
C CYS A 14 1.89 6.32 -20.99
N GLY A 15 3.21 6.05 -20.91
CA GLY A 15 4.22 6.81 -21.64
C GLY A 15 4.42 8.22 -21.11
N VAL A 16 4.18 8.46 -19.82
CA VAL A 16 4.52 9.71 -19.14
C VAL A 16 5.97 9.63 -18.66
N LYS A 17 6.74 10.68 -18.90
CA LYS A 17 8.11 10.82 -18.40
C LYS A 17 8.03 11.13 -16.90
N VAL A 18 8.57 10.24 -16.07
CA VAL A 18 8.72 10.47 -14.64
C VAL A 18 10.13 11.00 -14.42
N GLU A 19 10.22 12.23 -13.94
CA GLU A 19 11.49 12.92 -13.69
C GLU A 19 12.12 12.44 -12.38
N LYS A 20 11.28 12.35 -11.32
CA LYS A 20 11.77 12.01 -9.99
C LYS A 20 10.80 11.11 -9.24
N PHE A 21 11.37 10.13 -8.55
CA PHE A 21 10.68 9.27 -7.59
C PHE A 21 11.38 9.38 -6.25
N SER A 22 10.71 9.93 -5.24
CA SER A 22 11.29 10.13 -3.92
C SER A 22 10.57 9.30 -2.87
N ILE A 23 11.37 8.61 -2.06
CA ILE A 23 10.92 7.98 -0.81
C ILE A 23 11.33 8.90 0.33
N GLY A 24 10.34 9.49 1.00
CA GLY A 24 10.57 10.47 2.05
C GLY A 24 10.74 11.90 1.57
N PHE A 25 10.97 12.78 2.52
CA PHE A 25 11.16 14.21 2.32
C PHE A 25 12.47 14.72 2.96
N GLY A 26 12.89 15.92 2.57
CA GLY A 26 14.06 16.59 3.13
C GLY A 26 15.36 16.30 2.41
N LYS A 27 16.47 16.26 3.16
CA LYS A 27 17.82 16.08 2.57
C LYS A 27 17.95 14.69 1.95
N PRO A 28 18.41 14.55 0.70
CA PRO A 28 18.63 13.27 0.07
C PRO A 28 19.78 12.52 0.76
N LEU A 29 19.52 11.32 1.23
CA LEU A 29 20.53 10.40 1.78
C LEU A 29 21.17 9.56 0.69
N LEU A 30 20.35 9.12 -0.26
CA LEU A 30 20.78 8.31 -1.39
C LEU A 30 20.10 8.82 -2.65
N ARG A 31 20.87 8.97 -3.73
CA ARG A 31 20.38 9.41 -5.03
C ARG A 31 21.01 8.55 -6.10
N TRP A 32 20.18 8.03 -6.99
CA TRP A 32 20.67 7.34 -8.20
C TRP A 32 19.73 7.61 -9.36
N ARG A 33 20.23 7.48 -10.56
CA ARG A 33 19.47 7.68 -11.77
C ARG A 33 19.34 6.37 -12.55
N GLY A 34 18.10 6.02 -12.92
CA GLY A 34 17.80 4.83 -13.70
C GLY A 34 18.28 5.00 -15.13
N LYS A 35 19.05 4.04 -15.65
CA LYS A 35 19.43 4.03 -17.06
C LYS A 35 18.21 3.86 -17.95
N LYS A 36 18.13 4.63 -19.04
CA LYS A 36 17.08 4.53 -20.06
C LYS A 36 17.13 3.13 -20.70
N LYS A 37 16.09 2.32 -20.52
CA LYS A 37 15.79 1.23 -21.44
C LYS A 37 15.00 1.84 -22.60
N VAL A 38 15.67 2.24 -23.66
CA VAL A 38 15.04 2.54 -24.92
C VAL A 38 14.61 1.22 -25.51
N PHE A 39 13.31 0.98 -25.54
CA PHE A 39 12.75 -0.14 -26.29
C PHE A 39 12.80 0.26 -27.77
N GLY A 40 13.77 -0.28 -28.47
CA GLY A 40 13.90 -0.17 -29.94
C GLY A 40 14.85 0.91 -30.41
N SER A 41 16.15 0.72 -30.26
CA SER A 41 17.14 1.04 -31.31
C SER A 41 18.50 0.47 -30.94
N THR A 42 19.03 -0.27 -31.88
CA THR A 42 20.37 -0.85 -31.87
C THR A 42 21.41 0.25 -32.04
N THR A 43 22.51 0.20 -31.26
CA THR A 43 23.88 0.43 -31.71
C THR A 43 24.73 1.32 -30.81
N LYS A 44 25.77 0.65 -30.30
CA LYS A 44 27.17 1.03 -30.00
C LYS A 44 27.50 1.90 -28.80
N LEU A 45 28.06 1.21 -27.85
CA LEU A 45 29.44 1.24 -27.30
C LEU A 45 30.23 2.53 -27.49
N SER A 46 30.52 3.22 -26.41
CA SER A 46 31.85 3.81 -26.12
C SER A 46 32.00 4.11 -24.64
N THR A 47 33.17 3.75 -24.23
CA THR A 47 33.85 3.77 -22.96
C THR A 47 34.29 5.19 -22.58
N GLU A 48 34.41 5.38 -21.24
CA GLU A 48 35.38 6.19 -20.49
C GLU A 48 35.07 7.62 -20.06
N THR A 49 35.19 7.74 -18.76
CA THR A 49 36.03 8.61 -17.91
C THR A 49 35.48 9.97 -17.51
N GLN A 50 35.26 10.01 -16.19
CA GLN A 50 35.33 11.13 -15.22
C GLN A 50 35.64 12.52 -15.79
N THR A 51 34.80 13.46 -15.46
CA THR A 51 35.16 14.66 -14.67
C THR A 51 33.89 15.43 -14.30
N ALA A 52 33.92 16.00 -13.10
CA ALA A 52 32.90 16.90 -12.60
C ALA A 52 32.87 18.15 -13.46
N ASP A 53 31.71 18.42 -14.09
CA ASP A 53 31.34 19.77 -14.46
C ASP A 53 29.81 19.89 -14.41
N PHE A 54 29.39 20.90 -13.68
CA PHE A 54 28.02 21.40 -13.63
C PHE A 54 27.77 22.09 -14.98
N ASP A 55 26.87 21.59 -15.75
CA ASP A 55 25.88 22.26 -16.58
C ASP A 55 25.51 21.45 -17.83
N ASN A 56 24.19 21.38 -18.08
CA ASN A 56 23.58 21.09 -19.37
C ASN A 56 23.79 19.69 -19.97
N ASP A 57 23.36 18.64 -19.27
CA ASP A 57 23.00 17.43 -19.97
C ASP A 57 21.56 17.07 -19.65
N GLU A 58 20.72 17.01 -20.67
CA GLU A 58 19.39 16.42 -20.66
C GLU A 58 19.51 14.92 -20.31
N GLU A 59 19.82 14.64 -19.05
CA GLU A 59 19.95 13.27 -18.58
C GLU A 59 18.58 12.61 -18.55
N GLU A 60 18.29 11.89 -19.59
CA GLU A 60 17.07 11.15 -19.84
C GLU A 60 16.95 9.91 -18.94
N GLY A 61 16.48 10.07 -17.71
CA GLY A 61 16.18 8.96 -16.79
C GLY A 61 15.46 9.42 -15.54
N THR A 62 14.69 8.53 -14.93
CA THR A 62 14.05 8.84 -13.64
C THR A 62 15.10 8.92 -12.54
N GLU A 63 15.11 10.01 -11.80
CA GLU A 63 15.91 10.17 -10.59
C GLU A 63 15.19 9.48 -9.42
N PHE A 64 15.85 8.54 -8.77
CA PHE A 64 15.37 7.89 -7.55
C PHE A 64 16.09 8.50 -6.35
N VAL A 65 15.33 8.89 -5.34
CA VAL A 65 15.84 9.52 -4.13
C VAL A 65 15.28 8.83 -2.89
N ILE A 66 16.16 8.57 -1.93
CA ILE A 66 15.77 8.23 -0.57
C ILE A 66 16.15 9.41 0.30
N ALA A 67 15.17 10.04 0.95
CA ALA A 67 15.36 11.21 1.78
C ALA A 67 15.36 10.86 3.28
N ALA A 68 15.86 11.78 4.09
CA ALA A 68 16.10 11.56 5.52
C ALA A 68 14.84 11.37 6.35
N LEU A 69 13.71 11.96 5.94
CA LEU A 69 12.44 11.84 6.66
C LEU A 69 11.55 10.82 5.94
N PRO A 70 11.36 9.59 6.47
CA PRO A 70 10.62 8.53 5.80
C PRO A 70 9.09 8.70 5.92
N LEU A 71 8.61 9.93 5.95
CA LEU A 71 7.20 10.30 6.02
C LEU A 71 6.66 10.55 4.62
N GLY A 72 6.19 9.48 3.96
CA GLY A 72 5.60 9.59 2.63
C GLY A 72 6.60 9.48 1.47
N GLY A 73 6.34 10.19 0.41
CA GLY A 73 7.13 10.24 -0.82
C GLY A 73 6.42 11.09 -1.85
N TYR A 74 7.00 11.20 -3.05
CA TYR A 74 6.35 11.84 -4.18
C TYR A 74 6.90 11.34 -5.51
N VAL A 75 6.09 11.49 -6.52
CA VAL A 75 6.44 11.24 -7.93
C VAL A 75 6.31 12.56 -8.67
N LYS A 76 7.39 13.05 -9.28
CA LYS A 76 7.33 14.22 -10.16
C LYS A 76 7.22 13.75 -11.60
N MET A 77 6.15 14.13 -12.26
CA MET A 77 5.89 13.82 -13.67
C MET A 77 6.09 15.06 -14.52
N LEU A 78 6.61 14.86 -15.71
CA LEU A 78 6.73 15.94 -16.68
C LEU A 78 5.36 16.53 -17.01
N GLY A 79 5.20 17.84 -16.93
CA GLY A 79 3.96 18.52 -17.25
C GLY A 79 2.88 18.47 -16.18
N GLU A 80 3.22 18.13 -14.97
CA GLU A 80 2.27 18.20 -13.86
C GLU A 80 2.20 19.63 -13.29
N GLN A 81 3.33 20.30 -13.18
CA GLN A 81 3.44 21.64 -12.62
C GLN A 81 4.15 22.64 -13.56
N ASP A 82 4.84 22.15 -14.57
CA ASP A 82 5.64 22.98 -15.47
C ASP A 82 4.78 23.47 -16.63
N SER A 83 4.74 24.80 -16.83
CA SER A 83 4.02 25.47 -17.94
C SER A 83 4.82 25.47 -19.24
N ASP A 84 6.14 25.44 -19.20
CA ASP A 84 7.02 25.49 -20.36
C ASP A 84 7.68 24.16 -20.66
N ILE A 85 7.00 23.33 -21.46
CA ILE A 85 7.51 22.04 -21.90
C ILE A 85 8.00 22.18 -23.34
N PRO A 86 9.26 21.77 -23.65
CA PRO A 86 9.75 21.74 -25.02
C PRO A 86 8.83 20.94 -25.93
N GLU A 87 8.64 21.40 -27.18
CA GLU A 87 7.74 20.77 -28.15
C GLU A 87 8.01 19.27 -28.34
N ASN A 88 9.27 18.87 -28.35
CA ASN A 88 9.71 17.49 -28.52
C ASN A 88 9.36 16.58 -27.32
N GLN A 89 9.05 17.15 -26.15
CA GLN A 89 8.71 16.40 -24.93
C GLN A 89 7.21 16.43 -24.59
N LYS A 90 6.41 17.25 -25.24
CA LYS A 90 4.96 17.37 -24.98
C LYS A 90 4.22 16.03 -25.04
N GLN A 91 4.61 15.13 -25.92
CA GLN A 91 4.01 13.81 -26.03
C GLN A 91 4.20 12.92 -24.79
N PHE A 92 5.20 13.20 -23.95
CA PHE A 92 5.50 12.49 -22.73
C PHE A 92 5.01 13.21 -21.47
N ALA A 93 4.38 14.37 -21.63
CA ALA A 93 3.88 15.18 -20.54
C ALA A 93 2.52 14.66 -20.04
N PHE A 94 2.30 14.68 -18.73
CA PHE A 94 1.05 14.24 -18.09
C PHE A 94 -0.16 15.03 -18.58
N ASN A 95 -0.04 16.36 -18.69
CA ASN A 95 -1.13 17.25 -19.13
C ASN A 95 -1.53 17.05 -20.60
N HIS A 96 -0.67 16.45 -21.42
CA HIS A 96 -0.95 16.12 -22.83
C HIS A 96 -1.50 14.69 -23.02
N LYS A 97 -1.66 13.91 -21.96
CA LYS A 97 -2.28 12.58 -22.02
C LYS A 97 -3.80 12.67 -22.08
N THR A 98 -4.43 11.63 -22.61
CA THR A 98 -5.89 11.52 -22.64
C THR A 98 -6.47 11.54 -21.23
N LEU A 99 -7.73 11.97 -21.09
CA LEU A 99 -8.41 12.02 -19.80
C LEU A 99 -8.41 10.67 -19.09
N SER A 100 -8.63 9.58 -19.82
CA SER A 100 -8.60 8.21 -19.27
C SER A 100 -7.23 7.81 -18.74
N GLN A 101 -6.15 8.16 -19.44
CA GLN A 101 -4.78 7.91 -18.97
C GLN A 101 -4.46 8.71 -17.70
N ARG A 102 -4.84 9.98 -17.68
CA ARG A 102 -4.67 10.83 -16.50
C ARG A 102 -5.46 10.31 -15.30
N ALA A 103 -6.73 9.93 -15.53
CA ALA A 103 -7.56 9.33 -14.48
C ALA A 103 -6.96 8.01 -13.97
N ALA A 104 -6.46 7.14 -14.86
CA ALA A 104 -5.80 5.89 -14.49
C ALA A 104 -4.54 6.14 -13.64
N ILE A 105 -3.72 7.14 -14.01
CA ILE A 105 -2.53 7.49 -13.24
C ILE A 105 -2.91 7.98 -11.84
N VAL A 106 -3.91 8.87 -11.73
CA VAL A 106 -4.37 9.38 -10.43
C VAL A 106 -4.97 8.28 -9.56
N ALA A 107 -5.77 7.39 -10.14
CA ALA A 107 -6.38 6.27 -9.42
C ALA A 107 -5.38 5.17 -9.01
N ALA A 108 -4.22 5.11 -9.66
CA ALA A 108 -3.23 4.05 -9.46
C ALA A 108 -2.63 4.03 -8.04
N GLY A 109 -2.46 5.19 -7.41
CA GLY A 109 -1.97 5.28 -6.03
C GLY A 109 -2.92 4.62 -5.03
N PRO A 110 -4.18 5.08 -4.92
CA PRO A 110 -5.19 4.42 -4.10
C PRO A 110 -5.37 2.94 -4.43
N ALA A 111 -5.41 2.58 -5.71
CA ALA A 111 -5.54 1.18 -6.13
C ALA A 111 -4.37 0.31 -5.64
N ALA A 112 -3.14 0.81 -5.68
CA ALA A 112 -1.98 0.11 -5.14
C ALA A 112 -2.10 -0.14 -3.63
N ASN A 113 -2.60 0.83 -2.87
CA ASN A 113 -2.85 0.66 -1.43
C ASN A 113 -3.93 -0.38 -1.15
N PHE A 114 -5.02 -0.42 -1.94
CA PHE A 114 -6.04 -1.45 -1.82
C PHE A 114 -5.49 -2.85 -2.11
N LEU A 115 -4.70 -2.99 -3.17
CA LEU A 115 -4.06 -4.27 -3.49
C LEU A 115 -3.11 -4.73 -2.39
N LEU A 116 -2.34 -3.81 -1.81
CA LEU A 116 -1.48 -4.11 -0.67
C LEU A 116 -2.29 -4.54 0.56
N ALA A 117 -3.39 -3.84 0.86
CA ALA A 117 -4.26 -4.19 1.97
C ALA A 117 -4.86 -5.59 1.80
N ILE A 118 -5.36 -5.92 0.60
CA ILE A 118 -5.89 -7.25 0.29
C ILE A 118 -4.81 -8.31 0.51
N LEU A 119 -3.60 -8.08 0.01
CA LEU A 119 -2.48 -9.01 0.15
C LEU A 119 -2.11 -9.22 1.62
N LEU A 120 -2.03 -8.15 2.41
CA LEU A 120 -1.71 -8.22 3.84
C LEU A 120 -2.79 -8.96 4.63
N TYR A 121 -4.07 -8.68 4.35
CA TYR A 121 -5.18 -9.42 4.96
C TYR A 121 -5.15 -10.90 4.58
N TRP A 122 -4.89 -11.19 3.31
CA TRP A 122 -4.78 -12.57 2.85
C TRP A 122 -3.66 -13.32 3.60
N VAL A 123 -2.47 -12.73 3.72
CA VAL A 123 -1.36 -13.30 4.49
C VAL A 123 -1.74 -13.46 5.96
N MET A 124 -2.40 -12.47 6.55
CA MET A 124 -2.86 -12.52 7.95
C MET A 124 -3.82 -13.70 8.17
N PHE A 125 -4.81 -13.88 7.29
CA PHE A 125 -5.76 -15.00 7.40
C PHE A 125 -5.12 -16.37 7.15
N MET A 126 -4.09 -16.44 6.29
CA MET A 126 -3.33 -17.69 6.10
C MET A 126 -2.54 -18.09 7.35
N ASN A 127 -2.07 -17.16 8.15
CA ASN A 127 -1.37 -17.43 9.40
C ASN A 127 -2.32 -17.72 10.58
N GLY A 128 -3.63 -17.59 10.36
CA GLY A 128 -4.65 -17.72 11.40
C GLY A 128 -4.79 -16.45 12.24
N VAL A 129 -5.99 -16.17 12.67
CA VAL A 129 -6.28 -15.10 13.61
C VAL A 129 -6.32 -15.71 15.00
N SER A 130 -5.41 -15.31 15.87
CA SER A 130 -5.44 -15.71 17.27
C SER A 130 -6.67 -15.06 17.92
N ASP A 131 -7.54 -15.89 18.45
CA ASP A 131 -8.68 -15.44 19.24
C ASP A 131 -8.52 -15.95 20.68
N PHE A 132 -9.21 -15.30 21.62
CA PHE A 132 -9.13 -15.67 23.02
C PHE A 132 -10.01 -16.87 23.30
N ALA A 133 -9.47 -17.83 24.09
CA ALA A 133 -10.26 -18.92 24.63
C ALA A 133 -11.42 -18.36 25.47
N PRO A 134 -12.61 -18.98 25.43
CA PRO A 134 -13.79 -18.47 26.09
C PRO A 134 -13.75 -18.78 27.58
N ILE A 135 -12.78 -18.20 28.29
CA ILE A 135 -12.60 -18.34 29.72
C ILE A 135 -13.41 -17.27 30.45
N VAL A 136 -14.20 -17.70 31.40
CA VAL A 136 -15.06 -16.86 32.23
C VAL A 136 -14.21 -16.01 33.18
N GLY A 137 -14.43 -14.69 33.16
CA GLY A 137 -13.80 -13.74 34.08
C GLY A 137 -14.52 -13.61 35.41
N ASN A 138 -14.37 -12.47 36.07
CA ASN A 138 -15.06 -12.18 37.32
C ASN A 138 -16.58 -12.12 37.10
N ILE A 139 -17.33 -12.95 37.86
CA ILE A 139 -18.77 -13.01 37.84
C ILE A 139 -19.30 -12.35 39.13
N GLU A 140 -20.26 -11.47 38.98
CA GLU A 140 -21.04 -11.00 40.13
C GLU A 140 -21.96 -12.09 40.61
N ASN A 141 -21.93 -12.39 41.92
CA ASN A 141 -22.76 -13.45 42.52
C ASN A 141 -24.27 -13.24 42.34
N THR A 142 -24.68 -12.02 42.03
CA THR A 142 -26.07 -11.62 41.76
C THR A 142 -26.46 -11.71 40.27
N SER A 143 -25.51 -12.09 39.40
CA SER A 143 -25.75 -12.24 37.97
C SER A 143 -26.39 -13.60 37.65
N LEU A 144 -27.06 -13.69 36.49
CA LEU A 144 -27.61 -14.95 35.98
C LEU A 144 -26.55 -16.04 35.85
N ALA A 145 -25.34 -15.67 35.44
CA ALA A 145 -24.20 -16.59 35.32
C ALA A 145 -23.76 -17.11 36.68
N GLY A 146 -23.73 -16.26 37.71
CA GLY A 146 -23.45 -16.66 39.09
C GLY A 146 -24.51 -17.57 39.65
N PHE A 147 -25.80 -17.30 39.42
CA PHE A 147 -26.89 -18.20 39.80
C PHE A 147 -26.86 -19.54 39.07
N ALA A 148 -26.34 -19.59 37.84
CA ALA A 148 -26.15 -20.80 37.07
C ALA A 148 -24.92 -21.62 37.51
N GLY A 149 -24.15 -21.13 38.49
CA GLY A 149 -23.00 -21.82 39.05
C GLY A 149 -21.74 -21.73 38.22
N MET A 150 -21.63 -20.73 37.36
CA MET A 150 -20.36 -20.44 36.65
C MET A 150 -19.36 -19.84 37.62
N GLU A 151 -18.09 -20.29 37.53
CA GLU A 151 -17.00 -19.82 38.35
C GLU A 151 -15.91 -19.10 37.50
N TYR A 152 -15.10 -18.33 38.20
CA TYR A 152 -13.93 -17.69 37.58
C TYR A 152 -12.95 -18.76 37.04
N GLY A 153 -12.62 -18.67 35.77
CA GLY A 153 -11.70 -19.59 35.13
C GLY A 153 -12.37 -20.74 34.38
N ASP A 154 -13.68 -20.89 34.44
CA ASP A 154 -14.41 -21.86 33.64
C ASP A 154 -14.24 -21.58 32.14
N GLU A 155 -14.11 -22.63 31.34
CA GLU A 155 -14.07 -22.54 29.89
C GLU A 155 -15.41 -22.97 29.28
N ILE A 156 -16.01 -22.13 28.43
CA ILE A 156 -17.22 -22.45 27.72
C ILE A 156 -16.89 -23.32 26.51
N ILE A 157 -17.00 -24.61 26.65
CA ILE A 157 -16.64 -25.58 25.60
C ILE A 157 -17.73 -25.76 24.53
N ALA A 158 -18.97 -25.46 24.84
CA ALA A 158 -20.08 -25.58 23.90
C ALA A 158 -21.26 -24.69 24.30
N VAL A 159 -22.02 -24.24 23.31
CA VAL A 159 -23.33 -23.60 23.45
C VAL A 159 -24.32 -24.41 22.61
N ASP A 160 -25.39 -24.92 23.25
CA ASP A 160 -26.43 -25.74 22.59
C ASP A 160 -25.85 -26.93 21.79
N ASN A 161 -24.96 -27.69 22.39
CA ASN A 161 -24.27 -28.83 21.81
C ASN A 161 -23.36 -28.48 20.58
N LYS A 162 -23.12 -27.20 20.29
CA LYS A 162 -22.18 -26.78 19.31
C LYS A 162 -20.87 -26.37 19.99
N GLU A 163 -19.77 -27.02 19.65
CA GLU A 163 -18.45 -26.71 20.22
C GLU A 163 -18.10 -25.27 19.96
N THR A 164 -17.50 -24.62 20.98
CA THR A 164 -16.99 -23.28 20.93
C THR A 164 -15.55 -23.26 21.41
N ARG A 165 -14.64 -22.69 20.59
CA ARG A 165 -13.22 -22.60 20.90
C ARG A 165 -12.77 -21.17 21.17
N THR A 166 -13.62 -20.21 20.84
CA THR A 166 -13.30 -18.79 20.94
C THR A 166 -14.48 -17.99 21.47
N TRP A 167 -14.20 -16.85 22.10
CA TRP A 167 -15.25 -15.93 22.54
C TRP A 167 -16.14 -15.42 21.40
N GLN A 168 -15.61 -15.33 20.18
CA GLN A 168 -16.41 -14.92 19.02
C GLN A 168 -17.46 -15.97 18.67
N GLU A 169 -17.08 -17.25 18.72
CA GLU A 169 -18.02 -18.36 18.47
C GLU A 169 -19.10 -18.42 19.53
N VAL A 170 -18.75 -18.29 20.82
CA VAL A 170 -19.75 -18.21 21.92
C VAL A 170 -20.70 -17.05 21.66
N ARG A 171 -20.19 -15.86 21.41
CA ARG A 171 -21.05 -14.69 21.18
C ARG A 171 -21.92 -14.84 19.94
N LYS A 172 -21.43 -15.42 18.86
CA LYS A 172 -22.19 -15.65 17.64
C LYS A 172 -23.36 -16.61 17.93
N GLN A 173 -23.11 -17.73 18.62
CA GLN A 173 -24.15 -18.69 18.92
C GLN A 173 -25.20 -18.14 19.90
N LEU A 174 -24.80 -17.33 20.86
CA LEU A 174 -25.71 -16.62 21.75
C LEU A 174 -26.57 -15.59 21.00
N LEU A 175 -25.96 -14.86 20.03
CA LEU A 175 -26.70 -13.88 19.21
C LEU A 175 -27.70 -14.54 18.26
N ASP A 176 -27.38 -15.70 17.71
CA ASP A 176 -28.28 -16.46 16.83
C ASP A 176 -29.58 -16.87 17.57
N ARG A 177 -29.53 -16.95 18.91
CA ARG A 177 -30.70 -17.23 19.76
C ARG A 177 -31.48 -15.99 20.20
N LEU A 178 -31.00 -14.79 19.95
CA LEU A 178 -31.75 -13.58 20.28
C LEU A 178 -33.00 -13.48 19.39
N GLY A 179 -34.14 -13.80 19.94
CA GLY A 179 -35.43 -13.80 19.26
C GLY A 179 -36.10 -15.15 19.14
N GLU A 180 -35.45 -16.24 19.53
CA GLU A 180 -36.13 -17.53 19.73
C GLU A 180 -36.71 -17.55 21.15
N SER A 181 -38.04 -17.49 21.23
CA SER A 181 -38.76 -17.80 22.48
C SER A 181 -38.70 -19.31 22.68
N GLY A 182 -37.87 -19.75 23.63
CA GLY A 182 -37.81 -21.12 24.08
C GLY A 182 -39.11 -21.54 24.82
#